data_589bfde19ab7983fde9178ec7c3ccc5c
#
_entry.id   589bfde19ab7983fde9178ec7c3ccc5c
#
_cell.length_a   1.000
_cell.length_b   1.000
_cell.length_c   1.000
_cell.angle_alpha   90.00
_cell.angle_beta   90.00
_cell.angle_gamma   90.00
#
_symmetry.space_group_name_H-M   'P 1'
#
loop_
_entity.id
_entity.type
_entity.pdbx_description
1 polymer ?
#
loop_
_entity_poly.entity_id
_entity_poly.type
_entity_poly.pdbx_seq_one_letter_code
_entity_poly.pdbx_strand_id
1 'polypeptide(L)'
;KDIDGYIQIPRGLRENIIQECEKAGISVDVSDQRETGQPIRVSFKGDLRMQQELAEEKLLSHSDGVLSAATAFGKTVVCSYLIAERKVNTLILLQSKDLLNQWVDELNHFLEIREEPPEYETKTGRKKKRNSVIGVLHGNKNTLTGIIDVAMVGSMYSRGKFNERINSYGMVI
;
A
#
# COMPACT_ATOMS: atom_id res chain seq x y z
N LYS A 1 17.13 9.24 19.46
CA LYS A 1 16.80 8.93 20.86
C LYS A 1 16.94 7.43 21.05
N ASP A 2 17.75 7.02 22.00
CA ASP A 2 17.95 5.62 22.36
C ASP A 2 16.69 5.05 22.98
N ILE A 3 16.14 4.01 22.41
CA ILE A 3 15.11 3.21 23.03
C ILE A 3 15.62 1.77 22.98
N ASP A 4 15.89 1.17 24.12
CA ASP A 4 16.34 -0.21 24.27
C ASP A 4 17.60 -0.59 23.43
N GLY A 5 18.55 0.34 23.28
CA GLY A 5 19.78 0.10 22.52
C GLY A 5 19.67 0.31 21.01
N TYR A 6 18.52 0.83 20.53
CA TYR A 6 18.29 1.13 19.11
C TYR A 6 18.25 2.63 18.85
N ILE A 7 18.75 3.03 17.70
CA ILE A 7 18.67 4.40 17.19
C ILE A 7 17.46 4.49 16.24
N GLN A 8 16.51 5.37 16.58
CA GLN A 8 15.39 5.68 15.68
C GLN A 8 15.78 6.78 14.70
N ILE A 9 15.61 6.50 13.42
CA ILE A 9 15.90 7.42 12.32
C ILE A 9 14.72 7.52 11.36
N PRO A 10 14.58 8.63 10.63
CA PRO A 10 13.66 8.70 9.50
C PRO A 10 14.00 7.63 8.45
N ARG A 11 12.97 6.97 7.90
CA ARG A 11 13.12 5.85 6.95
C ARG A 11 14.07 6.18 5.79
N GLY A 12 13.92 7.35 5.16
CA GLY A 12 14.73 7.75 4.03
C GLY A 12 16.23 8.01 4.33
N LEU A 13 16.65 7.96 5.60
CA LEU A 13 18.06 8.12 5.99
C LEU A 13 18.77 6.78 6.25
N ARG A 14 18.08 5.65 6.13
CA ARG A 14 18.62 4.33 6.47
C ARG A 14 19.94 4.04 5.73
N GLU A 15 19.93 4.12 4.41
CA GLU A 15 21.10 3.80 3.59
C GLU A 15 22.26 4.76 3.85
N ASN A 16 21.99 6.05 3.97
CA ASN A 16 23.00 7.06 4.27
C ASN A 16 23.67 6.78 5.62
N ILE A 17 22.91 6.43 6.65
CA ILE A 17 23.47 6.15 7.98
C ILE A 17 24.30 4.87 7.98
N ILE A 18 23.84 3.82 7.29
CA ILE A 18 24.63 2.59 7.14
C ILE A 18 25.97 2.91 6.49
N GLN A 19 26.00 3.65 5.39
CA GLN A 19 27.24 4.05 4.71
C GLN A 19 28.17 4.89 5.58
N GLU A 20 27.63 5.84 6.35
CA GLU A 20 28.46 6.65 7.25
C GLU A 20 29.03 5.82 8.43
N CYS A 21 28.27 4.89 8.96
CA CYS A 21 28.77 3.96 9.97
C CYS A 21 29.89 3.05 9.41
N GLU A 22 29.71 2.51 8.21
CA GLU A 22 30.73 1.70 7.54
C GLU A 22 32.02 2.49 7.29
N LYS A 23 31.93 3.74 6.83
CA LYS A 23 33.10 4.65 6.68
C LYS A 23 33.81 4.89 8.01
N ALA A 24 33.05 4.93 9.11
CA ALA A 24 33.61 5.11 10.45
C ALA A 24 34.13 3.80 11.07
N GLY A 25 34.09 2.68 10.35
CA GLY A 25 34.48 1.35 10.84
C GLY A 25 33.51 0.77 11.88
N ILE A 26 32.28 1.24 11.92
CA ILE A 26 31.23 0.77 12.84
C ILE A 26 30.41 -0.31 12.12
N SER A 27 30.36 -1.50 12.68
CA SER A 27 29.48 -2.58 12.19
C SER A 27 28.02 -2.26 12.54
N VAL A 28 27.14 -2.33 11.55
CA VAL A 28 25.71 -2.08 11.70
C VAL A 28 24.94 -3.39 11.51
N ASP A 29 24.18 -3.77 12.51
CA ASP A 29 23.17 -4.84 12.40
C ASP A 29 21.79 -4.23 12.19
N VAL A 30 21.10 -4.65 11.14
CA VAL A 30 19.78 -4.11 10.76
C VAL A 30 18.72 -5.16 11.00
N SER A 31 17.91 -4.96 12.04
CA SER A 31 16.70 -5.76 12.27
C SER A 31 15.53 -5.16 11.48
N ASP A 32 15.13 -5.80 10.39
CA ASP A 32 13.96 -5.40 9.61
C ASP A 32 12.70 -6.06 10.18
N GLN A 33 11.85 -5.27 10.81
CA GLN A 33 10.59 -5.70 11.43
C GLN A 33 9.36 -5.24 10.63
N ARG A 34 9.54 -4.93 9.33
CA ARG A 34 8.41 -4.53 8.48
C ARG A 34 7.49 -5.72 8.22
N GLU A 35 6.20 -5.47 8.25
CA GLU A 35 5.21 -6.41 7.78
C GLU A 35 5.37 -6.64 6.27
N THR A 36 5.36 -7.88 5.85
CA THR A 36 5.48 -8.26 4.43
C THR A 36 4.13 -8.38 3.74
N GLY A 37 3.04 -8.36 4.53
CA GLY A 37 1.69 -8.55 4.06
C GLY A 37 1.40 -9.97 3.58
N GLN A 38 0.34 -10.10 2.80
CA GLN A 38 -0.10 -11.38 2.23
C GLN A 38 0.08 -11.35 0.71
N PRO A 39 0.61 -12.42 0.09
CA PRO A 39 0.68 -12.50 -1.37
C PRO A 39 -0.73 -12.55 -1.96
N ILE A 40 -0.91 -11.89 -3.11
CA ILE A 40 -2.17 -11.88 -3.87
C ILE A 40 -1.91 -12.24 -5.33
N ARG A 41 -2.90 -12.89 -5.96
CA ARG A 41 -2.86 -13.24 -7.38
C ARG A 41 -3.50 -12.12 -8.18
N VAL A 42 -2.65 -11.29 -8.74
CA VAL A 42 -3.07 -10.13 -9.51
C VAL A 42 -2.15 -9.96 -10.71
N SER A 43 -2.69 -9.44 -11.82
CA SER A 43 -1.94 -9.05 -13.01
C SER A 43 -2.44 -7.73 -13.55
N PHE A 44 -1.57 -6.98 -14.18
CA PHE A 44 -1.90 -5.71 -14.83
C PHE A 44 -2.52 -5.96 -16.21
N LYS A 45 -3.51 -5.16 -16.56
CA LYS A 45 -4.16 -5.14 -17.89
C LYS A 45 -3.86 -3.81 -18.55
N GLY A 46 -3.18 -3.85 -19.68
CA GLY A 46 -2.85 -2.68 -20.47
C GLY A 46 -1.35 -2.47 -20.63
N ASP A 47 -0.98 -1.34 -21.19
CA ASP A 47 0.39 -0.97 -21.47
C ASP A 47 0.74 0.34 -20.78
N LEU A 48 1.97 0.43 -20.28
CA LEU A 48 2.52 1.68 -19.76
C LEU A 48 3.05 2.54 -20.91
N ARG A 49 2.97 3.84 -20.76
CA ARG A 49 3.70 4.77 -21.64
C ARG A 49 5.16 4.84 -21.19
N MET A 50 6.08 5.10 -22.10
CA MET A 50 7.52 5.17 -21.82
C MET A 50 7.89 5.95 -20.55
N GLN A 51 7.24 7.08 -20.30
CA GLN A 51 7.49 7.87 -19.08
C GLN A 51 6.98 7.18 -17.81
N GLN A 52 5.93 6.36 -17.92
CA GLN A 52 5.39 5.58 -16.80
C GLN A 52 6.28 4.37 -16.52
N GLU A 53 6.85 3.73 -17.55
CA GLU A 53 7.83 2.63 -17.42
C GLU A 53 9.08 3.11 -16.66
N LEU A 54 9.61 4.29 -16.99
CA LEU A 54 10.74 4.87 -16.28
C LEU A 54 10.43 5.18 -14.81
N ALA A 55 9.23 5.65 -14.52
CA ALA A 55 8.79 5.91 -13.16
C ALA A 55 8.63 4.61 -12.35
N GLU A 56 8.08 3.59 -12.97
CA GLU A 56 7.85 2.27 -12.40
C GLU A 56 9.17 1.56 -12.08
N GLU A 57 10.12 1.53 -13.01
CA GLU A 57 11.45 0.97 -12.79
C GLU A 57 12.12 1.56 -11.54
N LYS A 58 12.03 2.88 -11.38
CA LYS A 58 12.55 3.58 -10.21
C LYS A 58 11.81 3.21 -8.91
N LEU A 59 10.50 3.13 -8.95
CA LEU A 59 9.69 2.79 -7.78
C LEU A 59 9.88 1.33 -7.36
N LEU A 60 10.03 0.40 -8.30
CA LEU A 60 10.28 -1.01 -8.01
C LEU A 60 11.67 -1.27 -7.44
N SER A 61 12.66 -0.47 -7.83
CA SER A 61 14.03 -0.61 -7.32
C SER A 61 14.21 -0.18 -5.85
N HIS A 62 13.17 0.41 -5.23
CA HIS A 62 13.20 0.88 -3.85
C HIS A 62 12.02 0.30 -3.04
N SER A 63 12.18 0.19 -1.74
CA SER A 63 11.11 -0.25 -0.84
C SER A 63 10.07 0.84 -0.57
N ASP A 64 10.45 2.09 -0.73
CA ASP A 64 9.61 3.26 -0.52
C ASP A 64 10.04 4.39 -1.47
N GLY A 65 9.11 5.29 -1.79
CA GLY A 65 9.38 6.40 -2.70
C GLY A 65 8.19 7.35 -2.84
N VAL A 66 8.42 8.44 -3.54
CA VAL A 66 7.39 9.44 -3.86
C VAL A 66 7.35 9.66 -5.37
N LEU A 67 6.20 9.40 -5.98
CA LEU A 67 5.95 9.73 -7.38
C LEU A 67 5.40 11.16 -7.49
N SER A 68 6.28 12.10 -7.83
CA SER A 68 5.88 13.47 -8.18
C SER A 68 5.70 13.58 -9.69
N ALA A 69 4.46 13.76 -10.13
CA ALA A 69 4.13 13.85 -11.55
C ALA A 69 2.96 14.82 -11.78
N ALA A 70 2.90 15.40 -12.98
CA ALA A 70 1.85 16.32 -13.39
C ALA A 70 0.45 15.68 -13.35
N THR A 71 -0.58 16.50 -13.37
CA THR A 71 -1.97 16.05 -13.62
C THR A 71 -2.03 15.32 -14.96
N ALA A 72 -2.87 14.29 -15.06
CA ALA A 72 -3.02 13.43 -16.25
C ALA A 72 -1.78 12.58 -16.62
N PHE A 73 -0.73 12.53 -15.78
CA PHE A 73 0.37 11.59 -15.96
C PHE A 73 -0.09 10.13 -15.93
N GLY A 74 -1.17 9.82 -15.21
CA GLY A 74 -1.66 8.46 -14.97
C GLY A 74 -1.01 7.83 -13.74
N LYS A 75 -0.90 8.58 -12.65
CA LYS A 75 -0.34 8.08 -11.38
C LYS A 75 -1.04 6.80 -10.91
N THR A 76 -2.37 6.74 -11.04
CA THR A 76 -3.17 5.57 -10.68
C THR A 76 -2.81 4.35 -11.52
N VAL A 77 -2.50 4.55 -12.81
CA VAL A 77 -2.05 3.47 -13.73
C VAL A 77 -0.72 2.89 -13.25
N VAL A 78 0.26 3.76 -12.95
CA VAL A 78 1.57 3.34 -12.42
C VAL A 78 1.39 2.60 -11.08
N CYS A 79 0.56 3.11 -10.19
CA CYS A 79 0.28 2.43 -8.92
C CYS A 79 -0.41 1.07 -9.11
N SER A 80 -1.34 0.95 -10.07
CA SER A 80 -1.95 -0.34 -10.42
C SER A 80 -0.92 -1.33 -10.95
N TYR A 81 0.02 -0.87 -11.77
CA TYR A 81 1.12 -1.69 -12.24
C TYR A 81 2.02 -2.16 -11.08
N LEU A 82 2.39 -1.24 -10.16
CA LEU A 82 3.17 -1.59 -8.96
C LEU A 82 2.48 -2.64 -8.08
N ILE A 83 1.15 -2.56 -7.93
CA ILE A 83 0.38 -3.58 -7.20
C ILE A 83 0.52 -4.94 -7.88
N ALA A 84 0.42 -4.97 -9.20
CA ALA A 84 0.51 -6.19 -9.99
C ALA A 84 1.92 -6.81 -9.98
N GLU A 85 2.97 -5.99 -9.89
CA GLU A 85 4.36 -6.47 -9.84
C GLU A 85 4.76 -6.92 -8.43
N ARG A 86 4.37 -6.17 -7.40
CA ARG A 86 4.68 -6.53 -6.00
C ARG A 86 3.87 -7.72 -5.49
N LYS A 87 2.65 -7.94 -6.02
CA LYS A 87 1.78 -9.09 -5.69
C LYS A 87 1.55 -9.28 -4.21
N VAL A 88 1.43 -8.19 -3.48
CA VAL A 88 1.11 -8.19 -2.05
C VAL A 88 -0.17 -7.40 -1.81
N ASN A 89 -0.88 -7.76 -0.76
CA ASN A 89 -2.08 -7.05 -0.37
C ASN A 89 -1.79 -5.57 -0.10
N THR A 90 -2.65 -4.70 -0.63
CA THR A 90 -2.37 -3.26 -0.72
C THR A 90 -3.47 -2.42 -0.12
N LEU A 91 -3.09 -1.41 0.64
CA LEU A 91 -3.97 -0.35 1.14
C LEU A 91 -3.66 0.97 0.45
N ILE A 92 -4.68 1.59 -0.14
CA ILE A 92 -4.59 2.90 -0.79
C ILE A 92 -5.29 3.93 0.10
N LEU A 93 -4.56 4.99 0.49
CA LEU A 93 -5.05 6.03 1.40
C LEU A 93 -5.32 7.33 0.65
N LEU A 94 -6.55 7.80 0.68
CA LEU A 94 -7.02 8.96 -0.07
C LEU A 94 -7.66 10.01 0.83
N GLN A 95 -7.69 11.25 0.35
CA GLN A 95 -8.22 12.39 1.11
C GLN A 95 -9.69 12.68 0.81
N SER A 96 -10.22 12.26 -0.37
CA SER A 96 -11.59 12.56 -0.78
C SER A 96 -12.34 11.33 -1.29
N LYS A 97 -13.67 11.39 -1.18
CA LYS A 97 -14.56 10.33 -1.64
C LYS A 97 -14.59 10.22 -3.17
N ASP A 98 -14.45 11.32 -3.87
CA ASP A 98 -14.46 11.32 -5.34
C ASP A 98 -13.21 10.61 -5.88
N LEU A 99 -12.04 10.89 -5.30
CA LEU A 99 -10.82 10.14 -5.59
C LEU A 99 -10.97 8.65 -5.25
N LEU A 100 -11.64 8.31 -4.14
CA LEU A 100 -11.85 6.91 -3.77
C LEU A 100 -12.66 6.17 -4.83
N ASN A 101 -13.74 6.74 -5.33
CA ASN A 101 -14.54 6.13 -6.38
C ASN A 101 -13.74 5.98 -7.68
N GLN A 102 -13.04 7.03 -8.08
CA GLN A 102 -12.16 7.00 -9.24
C GLN A 102 -11.10 5.88 -9.13
N TRP A 103 -10.46 5.76 -7.96
CA TRP A 103 -9.47 4.71 -7.75
C TRP A 103 -10.07 3.30 -7.85
N VAL A 104 -11.24 3.08 -7.29
CA VAL A 104 -11.93 1.78 -7.39
C VAL A 104 -12.23 1.43 -8.85
N ASP A 105 -12.68 2.40 -9.65
CA ASP A 105 -12.96 2.20 -11.08
C ASP A 105 -11.68 1.90 -11.87
N GLU A 106 -10.61 2.65 -11.63
CA GLU A 106 -9.31 2.46 -12.26
C GLU A 106 -8.68 1.10 -11.90
N LEU A 107 -8.73 0.71 -10.62
CA LEU A 107 -8.24 -0.61 -10.18
C LEU A 107 -9.00 -1.75 -10.88
N ASN A 108 -10.32 -1.67 -11.00
CA ASN A 108 -11.12 -2.66 -11.74
C ASN A 108 -10.78 -2.67 -13.23
N HIS A 109 -10.44 -1.53 -13.80
CA HIS A 109 -10.05 -1.39 -15.20
C HIS A 109 -8.67 -2.00 -15.48
N PHE A 110 -7.67 -1.66 -14.66
CA PHE A 110 -6.26 -2.01 -14.90
C PHE A 110 -5.79 -3.30 -14.23
N LEU A 111 -6.56 -3.88 -13.30
CA LEU A 111 -6.17 -5.10 -12.62
C LEU A 111 -7.09 -6.28 -12.96
N GLU A 112 -6.48 -7.43 -13.19
CA GLU A 112 -7.12 -8.73 -13.12
C GLU A 112 -6.75 -9.38 -11.78
N ILE A 113 -7.70 -9.40 -10.84
CA ILE A 113 -7.49 -9.94 -9.49
C ILE A 113 -8.13 -11.33 -9.44
N ARG A 114 -7.31 -12.36 -9.21
CA ARG A 114 -7.73 -13.76 -9.21
C ARG A 114 -7.94 -14.29 -7.79
N GLU A 115 -8.32 -13.40 -6.88
CA GLU A 115 -8.70 -13.75 -5.51
C GLU A 115 -10.22 -13.87 -5.40
N GLU A 116 -10.67 -14.69 -4.45
CA GLU A 116 -12.08 -14.73 -4.10
C GLU A 116 -12.42 -13.67 -3.06
N PRO A 117 -13.60 -13.01 -3.20
CA PRO A 117 -14.06 -12.12 -2.17
C PRO A 117 -14.16 -12.83 -0.81
N PRO A 118 -13.55 -12.28 0.26
CA PRO A 118 -13.48 -12.95 1.55
C PRO A 118 -14.85 -13.02 2.23
N GLU A 119 -15.01 -14.01 3.09
CA GLU A 119 -16.15 -14.08 4.00
C GLU A 119 -15.97 -13.12 5.19
N TYR A 120 -17.07 -12.63 5.69
CA TYR A 120 -17.10 -11.84 6.92
C TYR A 120 -18.30 -12.23 7.78
N GLU A 121 -18.17 -12.08 9.07
CA GLU A 121 -19.26 -12.32 10.01
C GLU A 121 -20.05 -11.03 10.25
N THR A 122 -21.36 -11.14 10.14
CA THR A 122 -22.28 -10.02 10.44
C THR A 122 -22.44 -9.87 11.95
N LYS A 123 -22.96 -8.73 12.40
CA LYS A 123 -23.27 -8.49 13.83
C LYS A 123 -24.20 -9.54 14.46
N THR A 124 -24.91 -10.30 13.63
CA THR A 124 -25.83 -11.38 14.06
C THR A 124 -25.19 -12.77 13.98
N GLY A 125 -23.87 -12.87 13.79
CA GLY A 125 -23.13 -14.14 13.70
C GLY A 125 -23.27 -14.88 12.37
N ARG A 126 -23.95 -14.30 11.37
CA ARG A 126 -24.08 -14.94 10.05
C ARG A 126 -22.87 -14.67 9.18
N LYS A 127 -22.30 -15.72 8.58
CA LYS A 127 -21.25 -15.59 7.56
C LYS A 127 -21.86 -15.10 6.24
N LYS A 128 -21.24 -14.12 5.63
CA LYS A 128 -21.54 -13.58 4.31
C LYS A 128 -20.26 -13.38 3.53
N LYS A 129 -20.32 -13.56 2.21
CA LYS A 129 -19.22 -13.26 1.30
C LYS A 129 -19.26 -11.78 0.90
N ARG A 130 -18.10 -11.13 0.77
CA ARG A 130 -17.98 -9.80 0.19
C ARG A 130 -18.40 -9.83 -1.28
N ASN A 131 -18.90 -8.72 -1.80
CA ASN A 131 -19.32 -8.61 -3.21
C ASN A 131 -18.14 -8.28 -4.15
N SER A 132 -17.00 -7.92 -3.60
CA SER A 132 -15.82 -7.51 -4.35
C SER A 132 -14.55 -7.89 -3.60
N VAL A 133 -13.47 -8.10 -4.33
CA VAL A 133 -12.10 -8.26 -3.82
C VAL A 133 -11.45 -6.90 -3.52
N ILE A 134 -11.96 -5.81 -4.13
CA ILE A 134 -11.57 -4.45 -3.80
C ILE A 134 -12.53 -3.93 -2.73
N GLY A 135 -11.99 -3.67 -1.54
CA GLY A 135 -12.75 -3.14 -0.42
C GLY A 135 -12.67 -1.61 -0.32
N VAL A 136 -13.60 -1.01 0.41
CA VAL A 136 -13.60 0.43 0.65
C VAL A 136 -13.91 0.76 2.10
N LEU A 137 -13.26 1.83 2.60
CA LEU A 137 -13.51 2.41 3.92
C LEU A 137 -13.67 3.92 3.85
N HIS A 138 -14.90 4.38 4.03
CA HIS A 138 -15.18 5.82 4.15
C HIS A 138 -16.49 6.06 4.92
N GLY A 139 -16.52 7.05 5.78
CA GLY A 139 -17.70 7.34 6.60
C GLY A 139 -18.20 6.08 7.34
N ASN A 140 -19.46 5.72 7.12
CA ASN A 140 -20.07 4.52 7.71
C ASN A 140 -19.88 3.25 6.87
N LYS A 141 -19.31 3.35 5.66
CA LYS A 141 -19.11 2.20 4.78
C LYS A 141 -17.76 1.53 5.09
N ASN A 142 -17.82 0.28 5.50
CA ASN A 142 -16.64 -0.56 5.72
C ASN A 142 -16.82 -1.90 5.04
N THR A 143 -16.17 -2.06 3.89
CA THR A 143 -16.16 -3.31 3.13
C THR A 143 -14.74 -3.84 2.91
N LEU A 144 -13.79 -3.47 3.78
CA LEU A 144 -12.41 -3.91 3.69
C LEU A 144 -12.32 -5.42 3.50
N THR A 145 -11.45 -5.83 2.60
CA THR A 145 -11.23 -7.23 2.21
C THR A 145 -9.89 -7.77 2.73
N GLY A 146 -8.91 -6.90 2.95
CA GLY A 146 -7.53 -7.28 3.24
C GLY A 146 -6.74 -7.71 2.00
N ILE A 147 -7.31 -7.56 0.79
CA ILE A 147 -6.70 -7.90 -0.50
C ILE A 147 -6.19 -6.61 -1.17
N ILE A 148 -7.10 -5.82 -1.75
CA ILE A 148 -6.82 -4.47 -2.21
C ILE A 148 -7.91 -3.57 -1.65
N ASP A 149 -7.50 -2.62 -0.84
CA ASP A 149 -8.46 -1.78 -0.13
C ASP A 149 -8.17 -0.30 -0.35
N VAL A 150 -9.23 0.48 -0.56
CA VAL A 150 -9.17 1.92 -0.74
C VAL A 150 -9.87 2.60 0.43
N ALA A 151 -9.15 3.42 1.17
CA ALA A 151 -9.65 4.02 2.39
C ALA A 151 -9.44 5.54 2.42
N MET A 152 -10.37 6.25 2.99
CA MET A 152 -10.12 7.65 3.36
C MET A 152 -9.22 7.70 4.59
N VAL A 153 -8.17 8.53 4.54
CA VAL A 153 -7.23 8.72 5.65
C VAL A 153 -7.98 9.02 6.96
N GLY A 154 -8.98 9.91 6.93
CA GLY A 154 -9.78 10.24 8.09
C GLY A 154 -10.62 9.07 8.65
N SER A 155 -10.88 8.02 7.86
CA SER A 155 -11.56 6.81 8.33
C SER A 155 -10.59 5.77 8.91
N MET A 156 -9.31 5.87 8.56
CA MET A 156 -8.21 5.05 9.12
C MET A 156 -7.59 5.67 10.37
N TYR A 157 -7.85 6.95 10.63
CA TYR A 157 -7.30 7.68 11.77
C TYR A 157 -8.43 8.16 12.67
N SER A 158 -8.43 7.74 13.92
CA SER A 158 -9.43 8.14 14.91
C SER A 158 -8.80 8.30 16.31
N ARG A 159 -9.19 9.32 17.04
CA ARG A 159 -8.75 9.58 18.42
C ARG A 159 -7.23 9.55 18.61
N GLY A 160 -6.48 10.11 17.64
CA GLY A 160 -5.02 10.18 17.72
C GLY A 160 -4.27 8.90 17.33
N LYS A 161 -4.97 7.87 16.87
CA LYS A 161 -4.35 6.59 16.48
C LYS A 161 -4.81 6.13 15.10
N PHE A 162 -3.90 5.53 14.35
CA PHE A 162 -4.26 4.79 13.15
C PHE A 162 -4.93 3.46 13.50
N ASN A 163 -5.81 3.01 12.62
CA ASN A 163 -6.39 1.69 12.71
C ASN A 163 -5.27 0.63 12.51
N GLU A 164 -5.15 -0.30 13.46
CA GLU A 164 -4.09 -1.32 13.47
C GLU A 164 -4.08 -2.21 12.22
N ARG A 165 -5.20 -2.28 11.49
CA ARG A 165 -5.27 -2.99 10.20
C ARG A 165 -4.28 -2.50 9.16
N ILE A 166 -3.76 -1.26 9.28
CA ILE A 166 -2.72 -0.76 8.37
C ILE A 166 -1.49 -1.66 8.38
N ASN A 167 -1.19 -2.28 9.51
CA ASN A 167 -0.04 -3.17 9.68
C ASN A 167 -0.20 -4.54 9.00
N SER A 168 -1.40 -4.88 8.53
CA SER A 168 -1.63 -6.16 7.85
C SER A 168 -1.38 -6.13 6.34
N TYR A 169 -1.07 -4.95 5.78
CA TYR A 169 -0.81 -4.80 4.34
C TYR A 169 0.69 -4.77 4.06
N GLY A 170 1.08 -5.45 2.98
CA GLY A 170 2.46 -5.46 2.51
C GLY A 170 2.85 -4.19 1.74
N MET A 171 1.85 -3.46 1.21
CA MET A 171 2.06 -2.18 0.54
C MET A 171 1.00 -1.16 0.96
N VAL A 172 1.44 0.09 1.13
CA VAL A 172 0.57 1.24 1.38
C VAL A 172 0.90 2.34 0.36
N ILE A 173 -0.12 2.87 -0.30
CA ILE A 173 -0.04 3.95 -1.31
C ILE A 173 -0.79 5.18 -0.79
#